data_ab941955706082b60b2dfa4795bc180c
#
_entry.id   ab941955706082b60b2dfa4795bc180c
#
_cell.length_a   1.000
_cell.length_b   1.000
_cell.length_c   1.000
_cell.angle_alpha   90.00
_cell.angle_beta   90.00
_cell.angle_gamma   90.00
#
_symmetry.space_group_name_H-M   'P 1'
#
loop_
_entity.id
_entity.type
_entity.pdbx_description
1 polymer ?
#
loop_
_entity_poly.entity_id
_entity_poly.type
_entity_poly.pdbx_seq_one_letter_code
_entity_poly.pdbx_strand_id
1 'polypeptide(L)'
;IPIYSRLIEEDRPEAAGRFAGAIFGLLLAAAGGVALLGVVFAEPIVTVLAPGFLDDAARVSAGTLPFNRFDLAVRTVRIIFPMAGVLVLSAWALGVLNSHRRFFVPYVAPTLWNAAIIATLFGGGYVLAGTPGAPDALSSDALTQLLLIACVGAFGGGLLQFGVQLP
;
A
#
# COMPACT_ATOMS: atom_id res chain seq x y z
N ILE A 1 18.47 -10.56 -9.38
CA ILE A 1 19.28 -9.45 -9.97
C ILE A 1 20.59 -9.97 -10.57
N PRO A 2 21.47 -10.73 -9.87
CA PRO A 2 22.76 -11.15 -10.46
C PRO A 2 22.62 -11.95 -11.76
N ILE A 3 21.67 -12.89 -11.82
CA ILE A 3 21.41 -13.68 -13.03
C ILE A 3 20.93 -12.81 -14.20
N TYR A 4 20.04 -11.87 -13.92
CA TYR A 4 19.51 -10.94 -14.93
C TYR A 4 20.61 -10.04 -15.50
N SER A 5 21.44 -9.42 -14.64
CA SER A 5 22.57 -8.58 -15.05
C SER A 5 23.57 -9.37 -15.90
N ARG A 6 23.87 -10.61 -15.50
CA ARG A 6 24.76 -11.49 -16.26
C ARG A 6 24.22 -11.79 -17.65
N LEU A 7 22.92 -12.07 -17.81
CA LEU A 7 22.30 -12.32 -19.10
C LEU A 7 22.36 -11.10 -20.03
N ILE A 8 22.30 -9.89 -19.48
CA ILE A 8 22.49 -8.64 -20.23
C ILE A 8 23.94 -8.50 -20.66
N GLU A 9 24.91 -8.76 -19.76
CA GLU A 9 26.34 -8.67 -20.05
C GLU A 9 26.78 -9.71 -21.11
N GLU A 10 26.14 -10.87 -21.19
CA GLU A 10 26.33 -11.92 -22.19
C GLU A 10 25.64 -11.62 -23.54
N ASP A 11 25.08 -10.41 -23.72
CA ASP A 11 24.32 -9.98 -24.92
C ASP A 11 23.15 -10.94 -25.29
N ARG A 12 22.40 -11.39 -24.27
CA ARG A 12 21.26 -12.30 -24.39
C ARG A 12 19.95 -11.64 -23.93
N PRO A 13 19.47 -10.59 -24.59
CA PRO A 13 18.33 -9.77 -24.12
C PRO A 13 17.02 -10.58 -24.06
N GLU A 14 16.80 -11.51 -24.99
CA GLU A 14 15.60 -12.35 -24.98
C GLU A 14 15.56 -13.31 -23.77
N ALA A 15 16.71 -13.88 -23.39
CA ALA A 15 16.81 -14.73 -22.22
C ALA A 15 16.60 -13.92 -20.93
N ALA A 16 17.18 -12.72 -20.87
CA ALA A 16 16.97 -11.78 -19.77
C ALA A 16 15.49 -11.39 -19.63
N GLY A 17 14.81 -11.06 -20.74
CA GLY A 17 13.38 -10.72 -20.75
C GLY A 17 12.49 -11.88 -20.27
N ARG A 18 12.75 -13.11 -20.76
CA ARG A 18 12.01 -14.30 -20.29
C ARG A 18 12.23 -14.56 -18.81
N PHE A 19 13.46 -14.42 -18.33
CA PHE A 19 13.78 -14.59 -16.90
C PHE A 19 13.08 -13.52 -16.05
N ALA A 20 13.15 -12.24 -16.43
CA ALA A 20 12.48 -11.15 -15.73
C ALA A 20 10.96 -11.35 -15.69
N GLY A 21 10.35 -11.73 -16.82
CA GLY A 21 8.91 -12.01 -16.90
C GLY A 21 8.48 -13.20 -16.05
N ALA A 22 9.27 -14.27 -16.00
CA ALA A 22 8.99 -15.43 -15.15
C ALA A 22 9.03 -15.05 -13.65
N ILE A 23 10.03 -14.28 -13.22
CA ILE A 23 10.13 -13.77 -11.84
C ILE A 23 8.97 -12.83 -11.54
N PHE A 24 8.62 -11.92 -12.45
CA PHE A 24 7.45 -11.04 -12.29
C PHE A 24 6.16 -11.83 -12.09
N GLY A 25 5.92 -12.85 -12.95
CA GLY A 25 4.73 -13.71 -12.83
C GLY A 25 4.67 -14.44 -11.50
N LEU A 26 5.81 -14.98 -11.02
CA LEU A 26 5.91 -15.63 -9.72
C LEU A 26 5.62 -14.66 -8.56
N LEU A 27 6.23 -13.49 -8.60
CA LEU A 27 6.01 -12.45 -7.58
C LEU A 27 4.57 -11.94 -7.60
N LEU A 28 3.98 -11.75 -8.78
CA LEU A 28 2.59 -11.35 -8.93
C LEU A 28 1.64 -12.40 -8.34
N ALA A 29 1.88 -13.68 -8.62
CA ALA A 29 1.08 -14.77 -8.06
C ALA A 29 1.24 -14.87 -6.53
N ALA A 30 2.47 -14.78 -6.02
CA ALA A 30 2.75 -14.87 -4.60
C ALA A 30 2.19 -13.65 -3.85
N ALA A 31 2.50 -12.43 -4.31
CA ALA A 31 2.04 -11.19 -3.70
C ALA A 31 0.51 -11.04 -3.81
N GLY A 32 -0.07 -11.40 -4.95
CA GLY A 32 -1.52 -11.43 -5.16
C GLY A 32 -2.20 -12.46 -4.24
N GLY A 33 -1.62 -13.65 -4.10
CA GLY A 33 -2.11 -14.67 -3.16
C GLY A 33 -2.09 -14.19 -1.71
N VAL A 34 -0.98 -13.61 -1.26
CA VAL A 34 -0.86 -13.04 0.10
C VAL A 34 -1.82 -11.88 0.28
N ALA A 35 -1.96 -10.99 -0.71
CA ALA A 35 -2.90 -9.88 -0.67
C ALA A 35 -4.36 -10.39 -0.54
N LEU A 36 -4.73 -11.39 -1.34
CA LEU A 36 -6.05 -11.99 -1.28
C LEU A 36 -6.31 -12.65 0.08
N LEU A 37 -5.36 -13.42 0.60
CA LEU A 37 -5.45 -14.01 1.94
C LEU A 37 -5.61 -12.94 3.02
N GLY A 38 -4.83 -11.85 2.95
CA GLY A 38 -4.93 -10.74 3.87
C GLY A 38 -6.28 -10.03 3.85
N VAL A 39 -6.89 -9.88 2.67
CA VAL A 39 -8.24 -9.30 2.53
C VAL A 39 -9.31 -10.25 3.08
N VAL A 40 -9.24 -11.55 2.73
CA VAL A 40 -10.22 -12.55 3.15
C VAL A 40 -10.14 -12.81 4.65
N PHE A 41 -8.94 -12.90 5.20
CA PHE A 41 -8.68 -13.19 6.61
C PHE A 41 -8.42 -11.92 7.45
N ALA A 42 -8.84 -10.73 6.97
CA ALA A 42 -8.65 -9.48 7.71
C ALA A 42 -9.24 -9.52 9.13
N GLU A 43 -10.45 -10.05 9.30
CA GLU A 43 -11.10 -10.18 10.62
C GLU A 43 -10.35 -11.11 11.56
N PRO A 44 -10.02 -12.37 11.20
CA PRO A 44 -9.17 -13.23 12.02
C PRO A 44 -7.82 -12.61 12.36
N ILE A 45 -7.18 -11.92 11.40
CA ILE A 45 -5.90 -11.25 11.63
C ILE A 45 -6.04 -10.18 12.72
N VAL A 46 -7.04 -9.30 12.62
CA VAL A 46 -7.29 -8.25 13.62
C VAL A 46 -7.69 -8.87 14.97
N THR A 47 -8.49 -9.93 14.98
CA THR A 47 -8.87 -10.65 16.20
C THR A 47 -7.65 -11.13 16.98
N VAL A 48 -6.67 -11.70 16.28
CA VAL A 48 -5.44 -12.23 16.91
C VAL A 48 -4.49 -11.10 17.33
N LEU A 49 -4.32 -10.07 16.48
CA LEU A 49 -3.35 -8.99 16.72
C LEU A 49 -3.87 -7.93 17.70
N ALA A 50 -5.18 -7.70 17.74
CA ALA A 50 -5.80 -6.66 18.56
C ALA A 50 -7.02 -7.18 19.34
N PRO A 51 -6.85 -8.19 20.22
CA PRO A 51 -7.99 -8.80 20.95
C PRO A 51 -8.75 -7.78 21.82
N GLY A 52 -8.08 -6.70 22.25
CA GLY A 52 -8.70 -5.62 23.02
C GLY A 52 -9.72 -4.77 22.25
N PHE A 53 -9.91 -4.99 20.94
CA PHE A 53 -10.89 -4.29 20.11
C PHE A 53 -12.20 -5.09 19.95
N LEU A 54 -12.25 -6.33 20.39
CA LEU A 54 -13.41 -7.20 20.20
C LEU A 54 -14.69 -6.68 20.84
N ASP A 55 -14.56 -6.01 22.00
CA ASP A 55 -15.70 -5.45 22.74
C ASP A 55 -16.10 -4.04 22.29
N ASP A 56 -15.44 -3.48 21.28
CA ASP A 56 -15.64 -2.09 20.86
C ASP A 56 -17.07 -1.84 20.33
N ALA A 57 -17.68 -2.79 19.65
CA ALA A 57 -19.06 -2.67 19.19
C ALA A 57 -20.05 -2.48 20.36
N ALA A 58 -19.87 -3.23 21.45
CA ALA A 58 -20.67 -3.10 22.66
C ALA A 58 -20.38 -1.76 23.37
N ARG A 59 -19.14 -1.32 23.40
CA ARG A 59 -18.72 -0.05 24.01
C ARG A 59 -19.22 1.17 23.24
N VAL A 60 -19.30 1.09 21.91
CA VAL A 60 -19.91 2.14 21.06
C VAL A 60 -21.40 2.21 21.32
N SER A 61 -22.11 1.08 21.39
CA SER A 61 -23.55 1.05 21.68
C SER A 61 -23.88 1.55 23.10
N ALA A 62 -22.96 1.38 24.04
CA ALA A 62 -23.04 1.92 25.40
C ALA A 62 -22.63 3.40 25.51
N GLY A 63 -22.22 4.06 24.40
CA GLY A 63 -21.78 5.45 24.37
C GLY A 63 -20.42 5.71 25.04
N THR A 64 -19.63 4.65 25.34
CA THR A 64 -18.31 4.76 25.99
C THR A 64 -17.16 4.89 25.00
N LEU A 65 -17.39 4.60 23.70
CA LEU A 65 -16.43 4.85 22.62
C LEU A 65 -17.10 5.59 21.47
N PRO A 66 -16.37 6.51 20.81
CA PRO A 66 -16.89 7.29 19.68
C PRO A 66 -17.04 6.50 18.38
N PHE A 67 -16.24 5.43 18.19
CA PHE A 67 -16.26 4.58 17.00
C PHE A 67 -15.71 3.18 17.29
N ASN A 68 -16.02 2.22 16.40
CA ASN A 68 -15.57 0.84 16.49
C ASN A 68 -14.16 0.69 15.87
N ARG A 69 -13.13 0.55 16.72
CA ARG A 69 -11.74 0.38 16.29
C ARG A 69 -11.51 -0.95 15.58
N PHE A 70 -12.24 -2.00 15.96
CA PHE A 70 -12.15 -3.31 15.30
C PHE A 70 -12.54 -3.22 13.83
N ASP A 71 -13.71 -2.65 13.53
CA ASP A 71 -14.20 -2.47 12.17
C ASP A 71 -13.24 -1.58 11.34
N LEU A 72 -12.75 -0.50 11.94
CA LEU A 72 -11.78 0.38 11.30
C LEU A 72 -10.46 -0.35 10.98
N ALA A 73 -9.94 -1.15 11.92
CA ALA A 73 -8.74 -1.94 11.72
C ALA A 73 -8.92 -2.98 10.60
N VAL A 74 -10.06 -3.68 10.56
CA VAL A 74 -10.37 -4.65 9.50
C VAL A 74 -10.40 -3.97 8.12
N ARG A 75 -11.07 -2.81 8.00
CA ARG A 75 -11.11 -2.04 6.75
C ARG A 75 -9.71 -1.59 6.34
N THR A 76 -8.90 -1.12 7.27
CA THR A 76 -7.51 -0.70 7.03
C THR A 76 -6.67 -1.87 6.52
N VAL A 77 -6.75 -3.04 7.16
CA VAL A 77 -6.04 -4.27 6.75
C VAL A 77 -6.42 -4.66 5.32
N ARG A 78 -7.71 -4.61 4.96
CA ARG A 78 -8.19 -4.91 3.60
C ARG A 78 -7.63 -3.99 2.53
N ILE A 79 -7.23 -2.77 2.86
CA ILE A 79 -6.59 -1.83 1.91
C ILE A 79 -5.07 -2.01 1.89
N ILE A 80 -4.45 -2.23 3.05
CA ILE A 80 -2.98 -2.28 3.18
C ILE A 80 -2.40 -3.58 2.59
N PHE A 81 -3.08 -4.72 2.68
CA PHE A 81 -2.54 -5.97 2.13
C PHE A 81 -2.34 -5.92 0.61
N PRO A 82 -3.32 -5.47 -0.21
CA PRO A 82 -3.08 -5.27 -1.65
C PRO A 82 -1.98 -4.24 -1.94
N MET A 83 -1.89 -3.16 -1.14
CA MET A 83 -0.81 -2.18 -1.25
C MET A 83 0.57 -2.83 -1.05
N ALA A 84 0.72 -3.68 -0.03
CA ALA A 84 1.97 -4.41 0.20
C ALA A 84 2.36 -5.28 -1.01
N GLY A 85 1.38 -5.91 -1.67
CA GLY A 85 1.58 -6.65 -2.91
C GLY A 85 2.14 -5.76 -4.04
N VAL A 86 1.60 -4.56 -4.21
CA VAL A 86 2.11 -3.58 -5.20
C VAL A 86 3.55 -3.17 -4.90
N LEU A 87 3.89 -2.98 -3.60
CA LEU A 87 5.26 -2.64 -3.20
C LEU A 87 6.27 -3.75 -3.51
N VAL A 88 5.87 -5.03 -3.40
CA VAL A 88 6.71 -6.17 -3.82
C VAL A 88 6.99 -6.11 -5.32
N LEU A 89 5.99 -5.81 -6.16
CA LEU A 89 6.17 -5.63 -7.59
C LEU A 89 7.03 -4.40 -7.92
N SER A 90 6.88 -3.32 -7.16
CA SER A 90 7.72 -2.13 -7.27
C SER A 90 9.20 -2.44 -6.95
N ALA A 91 9.47 -3.28 -5.95
CA ALA A 91 10.82 -3.73 -5.63
C ALA A 91 11.44 -4.58 -6.77
N TRP A 92 10.64 -5.39 -7.47
CA TRP A 92 11.09 -6.10 -8.67
C TRP A 92 11.46 -5.10 -9.79
N ALA A 93 10.59 -4.14 -10.10
CA ALA A 93 10.84 -3.11 -11.12
C ALA A 93 12.11 -2.31 -10.81
N LEU A 94 12.32 -1.93 -9.53
CA LEU A 94 13.53 -1.31 -9.03
C LEU A 94 14.78 -2.14 -9.36
N GLY A 95 14.72 -3.46 -9.16
CA GLY A 95 15.81 -4.38 -9.46
C GLY A 95 16.15 -4.42 -10.95
N VAL A 96 15.13 -4.45 -11.82
CA VAL A 96 15.30 -4.41 -13.29
C VAL A 96 15.91 -3.08 -13.73
N LEU A 97 15.37 -1.96 -13.28
CA LEU A 97 15.89 -0.62 -13.63
C LEU A 97 17.36 -0.43 -13.20
N ASN A 98 17.71 -0.87 -12.00
CA ASN A 98 19.09 -0.80 -11.52
C ASN A 98 20.05 -1.65 -12.37
N SER A 99 19.61 -2.78 -12.90
CA SER A 99 20.41 -3.62 -13.83
C SER A 99 20.67 -2.92 -15.16
N HIS A 100 19.78 -2.01 -15.58
CA HIS A 100 19.95 -1.15 -16.76
C HIS A 100 20.68 0.17 -16.45
N ARG A 101 21.26 0.35 -15.26
CA ARG A 101 21.93 1.58 -14.80
C ARG A 101 21.03 2.83 -14.81
N ARG A 102 19.71 2.65 -14.73
CA ARG A 102 18.72 3.72 -14.61
C ARG A 102 18.41 3.98 -13.16
N PHE A 103 19.22 4.76 -12.46
CA PHE A 103 19.12 4.97 -11.02
C PHE A 103 18.15 6.09 -10.63
N PHE A 104 17.87 7.05 -11.51
CA PHE A 104 17.08 8.23 -11.17
C PHE A 104 15.63 7.88 -10.82
N VAL A 105 14.94 7.12 -11.69
CA VAL A 105 13.52 6.75 -11.50
C VAL A 105 13.30 5.96 -10.22
N PRO A 106 14.09 4.94 -9.89
CA PRO A 106 13.98 4.21 -8.63
C PRO A 106 14.07 5.07 -7.36
N TYR A 107 14.89 6.12 -7.38
CA TYR A 107 15.03 7.00 -6.21
C TYR A 107 13.93 8.05 -6.11
N VAL A 108 13.36 8.48 -7.23
CA VAL A 108 12.25 9.45 -7.26
C VAL A 108 10.90 8.79 -7.00
N ALA A 109 10.71 7.55 -7.41
CA ALA A 109 9.44 6.84 -7.31
C ALA A 109 8.85 6.80 -5.88
N PRO A 110 9.62 6.53 -4.79
CA PRO A 110 9.10 6.60 -3.42
C PRO A 110 8.64 8.01 -3.00
N THR A 111 9.20 9.06 -3.60
CA THR A 111 8.77 10.44 -3.34
C THR A 111 7.36 10.68 -3.88
N LEU A 112 7.01 10.09 -5.03
CA LEU A 112 5.66 10.15 -5.58
C LEU A 112 4.64 9.46 -4.68
N TRP A 113 5.00 8.33 -4.09
CA TRP A 113 4.17 7.63 -3.12
C TRP A 113 3.89 8.49 -1.88
N ASN A 114 4.93 9.07 -1.28
CA ASN A 114 4.77 9.98 -0.14
C ASN A 114 3.97 11.22 -0.51
N ALA A 115 4.20 11.81 -1.69
CA ALA A 115 3.43 12.95 -2.18
C ALA A 115 1.94 12.62 -2.35
N ALA A 116 1.60 11.41 -2.82
CA ALA A 116 0.22 10.96 -2.94
C ALA A 116 -0.45 10.83 -1.56
N ILE A 117 0.23 10.27 -0.55
CA ILE A 117 -0.30 10.18 0.82
C ILE A 117 -0.53 11.59 1.39
N ILE A 118 0.45 12.48 1.25
CA ILE A 118 0.35 13.87 1.72
C ILE A 118 -0.82 14.59 1.04
N ALA A 119 -0.92 14.47 -0.28
CA ALA A 119 -1.99 15.09 -1.06
C ALA A 119 -3.38 14.59 -0.65
N THR A 120 -3.53 13.28 -0.39
CA THR A 120 -4.80 12.70 0.07
C THR A 120 -5.14 13.10 1.50
N LEU A 121 -4.15 13.23 2.39
CA LEU A 121 -4.37 13.72 3.76
C LEU A 121 -4.80 15.19 3.76
N PHE A 122 -4.09 16.06 3.03
CA PHE A 122 -4.46 17.48 2.95
C PHE A 122 -5.79 17.69 2.23
N GLY A 123 -6.00 17.02 1.07
CA GLY A 123 -7.25 17.09 0.32
C GLY A 123 -8.44 16.54 1.11
N GLY A 124 -8.27 15.38 1.74
CA GLY A 124 -9.30 14.79 2.61
C GLY A 124 -9.60 15.65 3.83
N GLY A 125 -8.56 16.18 4.49
CA GLY A 125 -8.71 17.09 5.61
C GLY A 125 -9.44 18.38 5.22
N TYR A 126 -9.11 18.95 4.04
CA TYR A 126 -9.81 20.12 3.52
C TYR A 126 -11.30 19.85 3.24
N VAL A 127 -11.62 18.72 2.61
CA VAL A 127 -13.00 18.34 2.29
C VAL A 127 -13.82 18.08 3.56
N LEU A 128 -13.22 17.44 4.58
CA LEU A 128 -13.92 17.05 5.81
C LEU A 128 -14.02 18.18 6.84
N ALA A 129 -13.05 19.09 6.89
CA ALA A 129 -12.99 20.18 7.89
C ALA A 129 -13.15 21.58 7.28
N GLY A 130 -13.12 21.73 5.96
CA GLY A 130 -13.13 23.03 5.28
C GLY A 130 -11.85 23.86 5.46
N THR A 131 -10.90 23.39 6.26
CA THR A 131 -9.59 24.06 6.50
C THR A 131 -8.48 23.04 6.63
N PRO A 132 -7.39 23.17 5.83
CA PRO A 132 -6.23 22.27 5.98
C PRO A 132 -5.54 22.46 7.33
N GLY A 133 -5.28 21.36 8.02
CA GLY A 133 -4.42 21.37 9.20
C GLY A 133 -5.07 21.76 10.53
N ALA A 134 -6.39 21.72 10.64
CA ALA A 134 -7.10 21.87 11.92
C ALA A 134 -7.66 20.53 12.43
N PRO A 135 -6.82 19.60 12.95
CA PRO A 135 -7.27 18.29 13.43
C PRO A 135 -8.29 18.39 14.58
N ASP A 136 -8.21 19.45 15.38
CA ASP A 136 -9.14 19.70 16.50
C ASP A 136 -10.57 20.05 16.04
N ALA A 137 -10.74 20.38 14.76
CA ALA A 137 -12.04 20.67 14.16
C ALA A 137 -12.74 19.43 13.58
N LEU A 138 -12.06 18.27 13.54
CA LEU A 138 -12.61 17.05 12.97
C LEU A 138 -13.32 16.21 14.03
N SER A 139 -14.54 15.78 13.71
CA SER A 139 -15.25 14.78 14.51
C SER A 139 -14.53 13.41 14.44
N SER A 140 -14.81 12.51 15.39
CA SER A 140 -14.28 11.16 15.38
C SER A 140 -14.59 10.40 14.08
N ASP A 141 -15.77 10.65 13.49
CA ASP A 141 -16.17 10.07 12.21
C ASP A 141 -15.35 10.64 11.06
N ALA A 142 -15.07 11.95 11.06
CA ALA A 142 -14.24 12.59 10.06
C ALA A 142 -12.78 12.10 10.14
N LEU A 143 -12.24 11.89 11.33
CA LEU A 143 -10.90 11.30 11.52
C LEU A 143 -10.83 9.86 11.01
N THR A 144 -11.88 9.07 11.25
CA THR A 144 -11.99 7.71 10.72
C THR A 144 -12.01 7.70 9.19
N GLN A 145 -12.78 8.59 8.58
CA GLN A 145 -12.81 8.76 7.12
C GLN A 145 -11.47 9.22 6.58
N LEU A 146 -10.80 10.17 7.24
CA LEU A 146 -9.49 10.67 6.85
C LEU A 146 -8.43 9.56 6.86
N LEU A 147 -8.46 8.67 7.86
CA LEU A 147 -7.58 7.49 7.90
C LEU A 147 -7.80 6.59 6.68
N LEU A 148 -9.06 6.28 6.34
CA LEU A 148 -9.38 5.45 5.18
C LEU A 148 -8.97 6.13 3.86
N ILE A 149 -9.19 7.43 3.74
CA ILE A 149 -8.73 8.24 2.60
C ILE A 149 -7.19 8.15 2.47
N ALA A 150 -6.46 8.26 3.59
CA ALA A 150 -5.00 8.11 3.60
C ALA A 150 -4.56 6.71 3.17
N CYS A 151 -5.25 5.65 3.61
CA CYS A 151 -4.97 4.28 3.19
C CYS A 151 -5.20 4.08 1.68
N VAL A 152 -6.29 4.63 1.14
CA VAL A 152 -6.55 4.62 -0.32
C VAL A 152 -5.51 5.44 -1.06
N GLY A 153 -5.10 6.60 -0.51
CA GLY A 153 -4.01 7.42 -1.04
C GLY A 153 -2.67 6.69 -1.06
N ALA A 154 -2.37 5.95 -0.01
CA ALA A 154 -1.17 5.11 0.07
C ALA A 154 -1.19 4.00 -0.98
N PHE A 155 -2.34 3.34 -1.18
CA PHE A 155 -2.52 2.33 -2.22
C PHE A 155 -2.36 2.94 -3.63
N GLY A 156 -3.06 4.04 -3.92
CA GLY A 156 -2.95 4.77 -5.20
C GLY A 156 -1.54 5.29 -5.47
N GLY A 157 -0.87 5.81 -4.43
CA GLY A 157 0.53 6.22 -4.49
C GLY A 157 1.48 5.05 -4.78
N GLY A 158 1.22 3.86 -4.22
CA GLY A 158 1.96 2.63 -4.51
C GLY A 158 1.81 2.21 -5.97
N LEU A 159 0.59 2.29 -6.52
CA LEU A 159 0.33 2.03 -7.94
C LEU A 159 1.06 3.05 -8.84
N LEU A 160 1.03 4.33 -8.48
CA LEU A 160 1.75 5.38 -9.19
C LEU A 160 3.25 5.13 -9.16
N GLN A 161 3.80 4.81 -7.99
CA GLN A 161 5.21 4.46 -7.81
C GLN A 161 5.61 3.29 -8.71
N PHE A 162 4.83 2.21 -8.70
CA PHE A 162 5.07 1.05 -9.56
C PHE A 162 4.96 1.41 -11.04
N GLY A 163 3.91 2.15 -11.44
CA GLY A 163 3.68 2.55 -12.83
C GLY A 163 4.81 3.36 -13.43
N VAL A 164 5.40 4.30 -12.68
CA VAL A 164 6.55 5.11 -13.12
C VAL A 164 7.84 4.27 -13.27
N GLN A 165 7.92 3.15 -12.56
CA GLN A 165 9.07 2.24 -12.62
C GLN A 165 8.96 1.21 -13.76
N LEU A 166 7.81 1.10 -14.44
CA LEU A 166 7.70 0.22 -15.60
C LEU A 166 8.60 0.71 -16.73
N PRO A 167 9.37 -0.20 -17.38
CA PRO A 167 10.33 0.16 -18.43
C PRO A 167 9.66 0.56 -19.74
#